data_03b8c6da03a749cf20b1e5d8638c257a
#
_entry.id   03b8c6da03a749cf20b1e5d8638c257a
#
_cell.length_a   1.000
_cell.length_b   1.000
_cell.length_c   1.000
_cell.angle_alpha   90.00
_cell.angle_beta   90.00
_cell.angle_gamma   90.00
#
_symmetry.space_group_name_H-M   'P 1'
#
loop_
_entity.id
_entity.type
_entity.pdbx_description
1 polymer ?
#
loop_
_entity_poly.entity_id
_entity_poly.type
_entity_poly.pdbx_seq_one_letter_code
_entity_poly.pdbx_strand_id
1 'polypeptide(L)'
;VLARAFVVFRSERPGPVHIEIPIDLFDAPVATPSQWLAPTLYRPAPDPKGLAQAVDWLTAAERPLVLLGGGCVDAPDAARQLVERLDAPTVTTINAKGLLGRHHPLDLGANAALPALRELAANADVILAVGTELGETDYDVVFDEGFALTGRLIRIDLDAQQLVRNQALALGLVGDAGRSLELMVERLPHPMQKGGKERTALTLAKLDLANDPAFAPFVPLYAALAAAMPEAILVGDSTAPVYAGNHLVSQPAPRRYFNASTGYGTLGYGLPAAIGAQLGQPALPVIALVGDGGVMFTLSELATAVEERLPVVILLWHNAGYEEIRRFMDAHGVEHLGVDLKAPDFLTLARGFGCLATRVDSPTSLSDALASRPLDGPMLIEVDATGWQRSLATPQ
;
A
#
# COMPACT_ATOMS: atom_id res chain seq x y z
N VAL A 1 31.56 -0.45 -9.49
CA VAL A 1 30.69 -1.05 -8.45
C VAL A 1 29.40 -0.25 -8.37
N LEU A 2 29.40 1.06 -8.06
CA LEU A 2 28.19 1.90 -7.91
C LEU A 2 27.26 1.84 -9.13
N ALA A 3 27.80 1.96 -10.36
CA ALA A 3 26.99 1.86 -11.57
C ALA A 3 26.23 0.54 -11.67
N ARG A 4 26.82 -0.60 -11.25
CA ARG A 4 26.13 -1.90 -11.20
C ARG A 4 25.00 -1.92 -10.18
N ALA A 5 25.16 -1.30 -9.00
CA ALA A 5 24.10 -1.18 -8.01
C ALA A 5 22.87 -0.44 -8.60
N PHE A 6 23.12 0.68 -9.28
CA PHE A 6 22.04 1.42 -9.95
C PHE A 6 21.42 0.67 -11.14
N VAL A 7 22.18 -0.21 -11.82
CA VAL A 7 21.63 -1.11 -12.85
C VAL A 7 20.61 -2.07 -12.22
N VAL A 8 20.95 -2.73 -11.08
CA VAL A 8 20.03 -3.61 -10.36
C VAL A 8 18.74 -2.89 -9.98
N PHE A 9 18.82 -1.64 -9.50
CA PHE A 9 17.61 -0.88 -9.12
C PHE A 9 16.72 -0.47 -10.30
N ARG A 10 17.24 -0.42 -11.53
CA ARG A 10 16.54 0.16 -12.69
C ARG A 10 16.16 -0.82 -13.77
N SER A 11 16.89 -1.94 -13.94
CA SER A 11 16.68 -2.88 -15.05
C SER A 11 15.90 -4.13 -14.68
N GLU A 12 15.90 -4.48 -13.41
CA GLU A 12 15.27 -5.69 -12.88
C GLU A 12 14.30 -5.32 -11.77
N ARG A 13 13.69 -6.31 -11.12
CA ARG A 13 12.98 -6.10 -9.88
C ARG A 13 13.97 -5.55 -8.85
N PRO A 14 13.72 -4.35 -8.27
CA PRO A 14 14.65 -3.76 -7.31
C PRO A 14 14.87 -4.68 -6.10
N GLY A 15 16.13 -4.90 -5.75
CA GLY A 15 16.52 -5.67 -4.59
C GLY A 15 17.61 -4.95 -3.80
N PRO A 16 17.89 -5.36 -2.56
CA PRO A 16 18.95 -4.77 -1.75
C PRO A 16 20.33 -5.04 -2.37
N VAL A 17 21.18 -4.02 -2.32
CA VAL A 17 22.59 -4.15 -2.76
C VAL A 17 23.48 -3.78 -1.60
N HIS A 18 24.40 -4.68 -1.23
CA HIS A 18 25.44 -4.44 -0.25
C HIS A 18 26.74 -4.10 -0.96
N ILE A 19 27.38 -2.99 -0.58
CA ILE A 19 28.69 -2.57 -1.07
C ILE A 19 29.63 -2.51 0.14
N GLU A 20 30.63 -3.39 0.14
CA GLU A 20 31.69 -3.41 1.13
C GLU A 20 32.92 -2.65 0.61
N ILE A 21 33.44 -1.71 1.40
CA ILE A 21 34.65 -0.95 1.12
C ILE A 21 35.60 -1.19 2.28
N PRO A 22 36.77 -1.83 2.05
CA PRO A 22 37.80 -1.99 3.08
C PRO A 22 38.26 -0.63 3.61
N ILE A 23 38.40 -0.50 4.93
CA ILE A 23 38.67 0.77 5.59
C ILE A 23 40.03 1.41 5.12
N ASP A 24 41.00 0.59 4.79
CA ASP A 24 42.31 1.01 4.31
C ASP A 24 42.30 1.66 2.90
N LEU A 25 41.16 1.49 2.18
CA LEU A 25 40.98 2.14 0.87
C LEU A 25 40.45 3.58 0.96
N PHE A 26 39.91 4.01 2.13
CA PHE A 26 39.36 5.36 2.24
C PHE A 26 40.40 6.47 2.10
N ASP A 27 41.67 6.21 2.52
CA ASP A 27 42.75 7.15 2.42
C ASP A 27 43.64 6.92 1.16
N ALA A 28 43.25 5.98 0.30
CA ALA A 28 44.03 5.69 -0.89
C ALA A 28 43.95 6.84 -1.91
N PRO A 29 45.10 7.26 -2.51
CA PRO A 29 45.11 8.32 -3.51
C PRO A 29 44.35 7.90 -4.75
N VAL A 30 43.39 8.73 -5.18
CA VAL A 30 42.57 8.50 -6.38
C VAL A 30 43.04 9.46 -7.48
N ALA A 31 43.30 8.93 -8.67
CA ALA A 31 43.42 9.76 -9.85
C ALA A 31 42.11 10.51 -10.09
N THR A 32 42.18 11.74 -10.61
CA THR A 32 40.97 12.57 -10.87
C THR A 32 39.88 11.75 -11.51
N PRO A 33 38.71 11.67 -10.87
CA PRO A 33 37.65 10.82 -11.38
C PRO A 33 37.21 11.34 -12.76
N SER A 34 37.18 10.44 -13.75
CA SER A 34 36.46 10.70 -14.99
C SER A 34 34.97 10.93 -14.65
N GLN A 35 34.34 11.86 -15.33
CA GLN A 35 32.89 12.08 -15.14
C GLN A 35 32.12 10.76 -15.41
N TRP A 36 31.59 10.16 -14.37
CA TRP A 36 30.78 8.97 -14.47
C TRP A 36 29.35 9.41 -14.76
N LEU A 37 28.91 9.24 -16.00
CA LEU A 37 27.51 9.41 -16.36
C LEU A 37 26.75 8.13 -15.97
N ALA A 38 25.66 8.27 -15.24
CA ALA A 38 24.76 7.14 -15.02
C ALA A 38 24.14 6.71 -16.36
N PRO A 39 24.24 5.42 -16.75
CA PRO A 39 23.69 4.97 -18.02
C PRO A 39 22.16 5.10 -18.01
N THR A 40 21.58 5.50 -19.15
CA THR A 40 20.14 5.38 -19.38
C THR A 40 19.83 3.93 -19.65
N LEU A 41 18.90 3.36 -18.87
CA LEU A 41 18.46 1.98 -19.00
C LEU A 41 16.98 1.93 -19.36
N TYR A 42 16.65 1.11 -20.34
CA TYR A 42 15.29 0.80 -20.72
C TYR A 42 14.93 -0.59 -20.17
N ARG A 43 13.76 -0.70 -19.54
CA ARG A 43 13.23 -1.98 -19.10
C ARG A 43 12.71 -2.78 -20.29
N PRO A 44 12.71 -4.14 -20.22
CA PRO A 44 12.30 -4.97 -21.32
C PRO A 44 10.80 -4.82 -21.62
N ALA A 45 10.45 -4.81 -22.92
CA ALA A 45 9.07 -5.01 -23.35
C ALA A 45 8.76 -6.52 -23.43
N PRO A 46 7.49 -6.92 -23.25
CA PRO A 46 7.11 -8.32 -23.38
C PRO A 46 7.25 -8.83 -24.83
N ASP A 47 7.39 -10.16 -24.99
CA ASP A 47 7.42 -10.79 -26.31
C ASP A 47 6.17 -10.42 -27.13
N PRO A 48 6.31 -9.93 -28.39
CA PRO A 48 5.18 -9.45 -29.18
C PRO A 48 4.14 -10.52 -29.53
N LYS A 49 4.53 -11.81 -29.67
CA LYS A 49 3.60 -12.92 -29.96
C LYS A 49 2.81 -13.27 -28.71
N GLY A 50 3.50 -13.37 -27.57
CA GLY A 50 2.85 -13.61 -26.28
C GLY A 50 1.88 -12.46 -25.93
N LEU A 51 2.27 -11.22 -26.19
CA LEU A 51 1.41 -10.06 -25.97
C LEU A 51 0.15 -10.11 -26.86
N ALA A 52 0.30 -10.49 -28.16
CA ALA A 52 -0.84 -10.67 -29.06
C ALA A 52 -1.80 -11.76 -28.55
N GLN A 53 -1.26 -12.89 -28.09
CA GLN A 53 -2.06 -13.96 -27.49
C GLN A 53 -2.81 -13.50 -26.23
N ALA A 54 -2.18 -12.68 -25.37
CA ALA A 54 -2.83 -12.10 -24.21
C ALA A 54 -4.01 -11.21 -24.61
N VAL A 55 -3.81 -10.35 -25.60
CA VAL A 55 -4.87 -9.47 -26.14
C VAL A 55 -6.02 -10.27 -26.74
N ASP A 56 -5.72 -11.32 -27.51
CA ASP A 56 -6.75 -12.20 -28.11
C ASP A 56 -7.59 -12.87 -27.00
N TRP A 57 -6.96 -13.40 -25.95
CA TRP A 57 -7.69 -14.02 -24.84
C TRP A 57 -8.56 -13.01 -24.07
N LEU A 58 -8.03 -11.83 -23.78
CA LEU A 58 -8.78 -10.77 -23.11
C LEU A 58 -9.94 -10.25 -23.95
N THR A 59 -9.75 -10.16 -25.28
CA THR A 59 -10.81 -9.74 -26.21
C THR A 59 -11.93 -10.77 -26.23
N ALA A 60 -11.61 -12.06 -26.24
CA ALA A 60 -12.58 -13.14 -26.25
C ALA A 60 -13.23 -13.44 -24.89
N ALA A 61 -12.66 -12.94 -23.79
CA ALA A 61 -13.16 -13.17 -22.44
C ALA A 61 -14.60 -12.65 -22.27
N GLU A 62 -15.43 -13.41 -21.57
CA GLU A 62 -16.79 -12.98 -21.17
C GLU A 62 -16.80 -12.32 -19.80
N ARG A 63 -15.96 -12.80 -18.91
CA ARG A 63 -15.85 -12.34 -17.52
C ARG A 63 -14.39 -12.06 -17.13
N PRO A 64 -13.75 -11.07 -17.79
CA PRO A 64 -12.37 -10.71 -17.44
C PRO A 64 -12.28 -10.14 -16.01
N LEU A 65 -11.13 -10.38 -15.37
CA LEU A 65 -10.72 -9.77 -14.10
C LEU A 65 -9.29 -9.24 -14.26
N VAL A 66 -9.01 -8.06 -13.72
CA VAL A 66 -7.67 -7.46 -13.74
C VAL A 66 -7.13 -7.34 -12.32
N LEU A 67 -5.88 -7.74 -12.12
CA LEU A 67 -5.15 -7.64 -10.86
C LEU A 67 -3.91 -6.75 -11.10
N LEU A 68 -3.86 -5.57 -10.50
CA LEU A 68 -2.78 -4.61 -10.69
C LEU A 68 -1.97 -4.43 -9.40
N GLY A 69 -0.69 -4.71 -9.50
CA GLY A 69 0.24 -4.58 -8.37
C GLY A 69 1.09 -3.32 -8.39
N GLY A 70 1.98 -3.21 -7.40
CA GLY A 70 2.92 -2.11 -7.23
C GLY A 70 3.83 -1.86 -8.43
N GLY A 71 4.05 -2.87 -9.31
CA GLY A 71 4.78 -2.69 -10.57
C GLY A 71 4.13 -1.74 -11.57
N CYS A 72 2.83 -1.42 -11.41
CA CYS A 72 2.06 -0.56 -12.32
C CYS A 72 2.04 0.92 -11.91
N VAL A 73 2.57 1.29 -10.73
CA VAL A 73 2.39 2.64 -10.14
C VAL A 73 2.98 3.79 -10.96
N ASP A 74 3.90 3.49 -11.88
CA ASP A 74 4.50 4.46 -12.79
C ASP A 74 3.70 4.68 -14.08
N ALA A 75 2.63 3.90 -14.30
CA ALA A 75 1.81 3.95 -15.53
C ALA A 75 0.30 4.02 -15.24
N PRO A 76 -0.17 4.98 -14.39
CA PRO A 76 -1.59 5.04 -13.99
C PRO A 76 -2.53 5.28 -15.17
N ASP A 77 -2.13 6.08 -16.14
CA ASP A 77 -2.98 6.37 -17.31
C ASP A 77 -3.16 5.14 -18.23
N ALA A 78 -2.09 4.38 -18.47
CA ALA A 78 -2.16 3.15 -19.23
C ALA A 78 -2.99 2.08 -18.49
N ALA A 79 -2.85 1.98 -17.17
CA ALA A 79 -3.66 1.08 -16.35
C ALA A 79 -5.14 1.43 -16.43
N ARG A 80 -5.50 2.71 -16.27
CA ARG A 80 -6.89 3.18 -16.39
C ARG A 80 -7.47 2.92 -17.75
N GLN A 81 -6.74 3.29 -18.81
CA GLN A 81 -7.19 3.05 -20.19
C GLN A 81 -7.39 1.56 -20.48
N LEU A 82 -6.53 0.69 -19.98
CA LEU A 82 -6.66 -0.75 -20.16
C LEU A 82 -7.95 -1.27 -19.52
N VAL A 83 -8.18 -0.97 -18.24
CA VAL A 83 -9.34 -1.50 -17.52
C VAL A 83 -10.65 -0.95 -18.06
N GLU A 84 -10.67 0.32 -18.50
CA GLU A 84 -11.82 0.94 -19.14
C GLU A 84 -12.12 0.32 -20.52
N ARG A 85 -11.08 0.04 -21.33
CA ARG A 85 -11.26 -0.65 -22.62
C ARG A 85 -11.76 -2.07 -22.46
N LEU A 86 -11.27 -2.79 -21.46
CA LEU A 86 -11.70 -4.15 -21.14
C LEU A 86 -13.08 -4.21 -20.50
N ASP A 87 -13.57 -3.10 -19.92
CA ASP A 87 -14.73 -3.07 -19.03
C ASP A 87 -14.63 -4.20 -17.97
N ALA A 88 -13.51 -4.25 -17.25
CA ALA A 88 -13.17 -5.35 -16.36
C ALA A 88 -13.09 -4.87 -14.89
N PRO A 89 -13.76 -5.56 -13.95
CA PRO A 89 -13.49 -5.36 -12.52
C PRO A 89 -12.01 -5.47 -12.25
N THR A 90 -11.49 -4.58 -11.41
CA THR A 90 -10.06 -4.48 -11.16
C THR A 90 -9.77 -4.47 -9.66
N VAL A 91 -8.93 -5.38 -9.23
CA VAL A 91 -8.37 -5.43 -7.88
C VAL A 91 -6.98 -4.82 -7.91
N THR A 92 -6.71 -3.92 -6.99
CA THR A 92 -5.36 -3.37 -6.78
C THR A 92 -4.72 -4.02 -5.55
N THR A 93 -3.40 -4.13 -5.53
CA THR A 93 -2.69 -4.44 -4.28
C THR A 93 -2.64 -3.22 -3.38
N ILE A 94 -2.29 -3.39 -2.11
CA ILE A 94 -2.11 -2.29 -1.16
C ILE A 94 -1.11 -1.26 -1.71
N ASN A 95 -0.01 -1.71 -2.29
CA ASN A 95 1.02 -0.84 -2.89
C ASN A 95 0.58 -0.16 -4.20
N ALA A 96 -0.52 -0.60 -4.80
CA ALA A 96 -1.09 -0.02 -6.03
C ALA A 96 -2.31 0.88 -5.77
N LYS A 97 -2.65 1.14 -4.50
CA LYS A 97 -3.77 2.04 -4.17
C LYS A 97 -3.63 3.40 -4.85
N GLY A 98 -4.73 3.89 -5.39
CA GLY A 98 -4.79 5.14 -6.14
C GLY A 98 -4.41 5.02 -7.62
N LEU A 99 -4.05 3.83 -8.11
CA LEU A 99 -3.65 3.63 -9.50
C LEU A 99 -4.77 4.02 -10.49
N LEU A 100 -6.02 3.72 -10.15
CA LEU A 100 -7.18 4.11 -10.96
C LEU A 100 -7.78 5.47 -10.55
N GLY A 101 -7.30 6.08 -9.49
CA GLY A 101 -7.89 7.26 -8.87
C GLY A 101 -9.04 6.92 -7.92
N ARG A 102 -9.55 7.95 -7.21
CA ARG A 102 -10.65 7.75 -6.26
C ARG A 102 -11.95 7.35 -6.95
N HIS A 103 -12.65 6.40 -6.34
CA HIS A 103 -14.01 6.01 -6.73
C HIS A 103 -14.16 5.63 -8.21
N HIS A 104 -13.10 5.07 -8.81
CA HIS A 104 -13.20 4.58 -10.17
C HIS A 104 -14.23 3.42 -10.25
N PRO A 105 -15.16 3.43 -11.23
CA PRO A 105 -16.30 2.48 -11.24
C PRO A 105 -15.91 1.02 -11.47
N LEU A 106 -14.67 0.74 -11.82
CA LEU A 106 -14.13 -0.62 -11.99
C LEU A 106 -13.16 -1.00 -10.86
N ASP A 107 -12.91 -0.12 -9.87
CA ASP A 107 -11.97 -0.38 -8.78
C ASP A 107 -12.64 -1.11 -7.61
N LEU A 108 -12.10 -2.26 -7.27
CA LEU A 108 -12.48 -3.08 -6.12
C LEU A 108 -11.55 -2.85 -4.90
N GLY A 109 -10.53 -1.99 -5.04
CA GLY A 109 -9.53 -1.73 -4.01
C GLY A 109 -8.63 -2.93 -3.72
N ALA A 110 -7.93 -2.89 -2.61
CA ALA A 110 -7.03 -3.96 -2.15
C ALA A 110 -7.79 -4.98 -1.28
N ASN A 111 -8.81 -5.60 -1.85
CA ASN A 111 -9.76 -6.43 -1.13
C ASN A 111 -9.74 -7.91 -1.59
N ALA A 112 -8.69 -8.36 -2.28
CA ALA A 112 -8.60 -9.70 -2.86
C ALA A 112 -8.82 -10.84 -1.84
N ALA A 113 -8.36 -10.66 -0.60
CA ALA A 113 -8.53 -11.65 0.46
C ALA A 113 -9.98 -11.81 0.96
N LEU A 114 -10.87 -10.87 0.64
CA LEU A 114 -12.24 -10.90 1.15
C LEU A 114 -13.15 -11.85 0.34
N PRO A 115 -14.13 -12.52 0.99
CA PRO A 115 -14.93 -13.58 0.36
C PRO A 115 -15.61 -13.18 -0.95
N ALA A 116 -16.15 -11.97 -1.06
CA ALA A 116 -16.81 -11.50 -2.28
C ALA A 116 -15.87 -11.38 -3.48
N LEU A 117 -14.60 -11.01 -3.23
CA LEU A 117 -13.58 -10.94 -4.27
C LEU A 117 -13.07 -12.33 -4.66
N ARG A 118 -12.96 -13.25 -3.70
CA ARG A 118 -12.63 -14.65 -3.97
C ARG A 118 -13.69 -15.29 -4.89
N GLU A 119 -14.97 -15.05 -4.62
CA GLU A 119 -16.07 -15.49 -5.47
C GLU A 119 -15.97 -14.89 -6.88
N LEU A 120 -15.69 -13.59 -7.01
CA LEU A 120 -15.51 -12.93 -8.29
C LEU A 120 -14.32 -13.53 -9.07
N ALA A 121 -13.19 -13.76 -8.41
CA ALA A 121 -11.98 -14.31 -9.00
C ALA A 121 -12.18 -15.76 -9.47
N ALA A 122 -12.86 -16.59 -8.68
CA ALA A 122 -13.20 -17.96 -9.04
C ALA A 122 -14.15 -18.06 -10.25
N ASN A 123 -14.95 -17.02 -10.49
CA ASN A 123 -15.89 -16.96 -11.63
C ASN A 123 -15.31 -16.28 -12.88
N ALA A 124 -14.11 -15.73 -12.82
CA ALA A 124 -13.45 -15.11 -13.97
C ALA A 124 -12.97 -16.17 -14.96
N ASP A 125 -13.16 -15.94 -16.27
CA ASP A 125 -12.71 -16.84 -17.33
C ASP A 125 -11.30 -16.52 -17.82
N VAL A 126 -10.91 -15.22 -17.80
CA VAL A 126 -9.54 -14.75 -18.05
C VAL A 126 -9.15 -13.73 -16.99
N ILE A 127 -8.00 -13.95 -16.38
CA ILE A 127 -7.43 -13.08 -15.35
C ILE A 127 -6.13 -12.50 -15.88
N LEU A 128 -6.00 -11.17 -15.83
CA LEU A 128 -4.77 -10.46 -16.15
C LEU A 128 -4.14 -9.95 -14.86
N ALA A 129 -2.99 -10.47 -14.49
CA ALA A 129 -2.21 -10.03 -13.33
C ALA A 129 -0.92 -9.32 -13.79
N VAL A 130 -0.77 -8.04 -13.44
CA VAL A 130 0.36 -7.21 -13.88
C VAL A 130 1.08 -6.61 -12.69
N GLY A 131 2.40 -6.86 -12.60
CA GLY A 131 3.27 -6.29 -11.57
C GLY A 131 2.85 -6.60 -10.14
N THR A 132 2.30 -7.80 -9.92
CA THR A 132 1.89 -8.30 -8.60
C THR A 132 2.48 -9.67 -8.31
N GLU A 133 2.92 -9.86 -7.07
CA GLU A 133 3.49 -11.14 -6.61
C GLU A 133 2.44 -12.24 -6.45
N LEU A 134 1.16 -11.90 -6.35
CA LEU A 134 0.09 -12.77 -5.86
C LEU A 134 0.45 -13.38 -4.50
N GLY A 135 1.00 -12.54 -3.61
CA GLY A 135 1.52 -12.93 -2.30
C GLY A 135 0.48 -12.96 -1.20
N GLU A 136 0.89 -13.41 -0.03
CA GLU A 136 0.05 -13.62 1.16
C GLU A 136 -0.69 -12.36 1.61
N THR A 137 0.02 -11.24 1.68
CA THR A 137 -0.54 -10.01 2.29
C THR A 137 -1.76 -9.48 1.56
N ASP A 138 -1.77 -9.54 0.22
CA ASP A 138 -2.88 -9.02 -0.58
C ASP A 138 -3.94 -10.08 -0.88
N TYR A 139 -3.55 -11.37 -0.96
CA TYR A 139 -4.40 -12.43 -1.53
C TYR A 139 -4.66 -13.59 -0.57
N ASP A 140 -4.00 -13.62 0.60
CA ASP A 140 -4.14 -14.65 1.63
C ASP A 140 -4.05 -16.09 1.09
N VAL A 141 -3.09 -16.31 0.21
CA VAL A 141 -2.92 -17.58 -0.51
C VAL A 141 -2.33 -18.71 0.35
N VAL A 142 -1.75 -18.38 1.50
CA VAL A 142 -1.03 -19.33 2.36
C VAL A 142 -1.89 -19.83 3.52
N PHE A 143 -2.64 -18.93 4.16
CA PHE A 143 -3.31 -19.22 5.43
C PHE A 143 -4.73 -19.80 5.27
N ASP A 144 -5.40 -19.49 4.17
CA ASP A 144 -6.84 -19.79 4.04
C ASP A 144 -7.23 -20.40 2.68
N GLU A 145 -6.25 -20.88 1.89
CA GLU A 145 -6.44 -21.48 0.55
C GLU A 145 -7.39 -20.68 -0.38
N GLY A 146 -7.65 -19.41 -0.01
CA GLY A 146 -8.86 -18.71 -0.36
C GLY A 146 -8.88 -18.07 -1.74
N PHE A 147 -7.73 -17.86 -2.42
CA PHE A 147 -7.71 -17.14 -3.69
C PHE A 147 -7.52 -18.09 -4.88
N ALA A 148 -8.61 -18.77 -5.27
CA ALA A 148 -8.61 -19.68 -6.41
C ALA A 148 -8.82 -18.94 -7.73
N LEU A 149 -7.89 -19.08 -8.68
CA LEU A 149 -7.99 -18.58 -10.05
C LEU A 149 -8.29 -19.76 -10.98
N THR A 150 -9.56 -19.98 -11.31
CA THR A 150 -10.01 -21.13 -12.15
C THR A 150 -9.92 -20.83 -13.64
N GLY A 151 -9.92 -19.56 -14.02
CA GLY A 151 -9.78 -19.10 -15.40
C GLY A 151 -8.34 -19.10 -15.92
N ARG A 152 -8.16 -18.70 -17.17
CA ARG A 152 -6.83 -18.55 -17.76
C ARG A 152 -6.09 -17.37 -17.13
N LEU A 153 -5.03 -17.68 -16.37
CA LEU A 153 -4.19 -16.65 -15.75
C LEU A 153 -3.09 -16.19 -16.72
N ILE A 154 -3.11 -14.91 -17.07
CA ILE A 154 -2.04 -14.19 -17.77
C ILE A 154 -1.26 -13.41 -16.72
N ARG A 155 0.06 -13.61 -16.64
CA ARG A 155 0.92 -12.82 -15.72
C ARG A 155 1.94 -12.03 -16.52
N ILE A 156 2.12 -10.77 -16.10
CA ILE A 156 3.17 -9.87 -16.60
C ILE A 156 3.99 -9.40 -15.41
N ASP A 157 5.26 -9.72 -15.41
CA ASP A 157 6.20 -9.26 -14.38
C ASP A 157 7.58 -9.00 -14.97
N LEU A 158 8.33 -8.12 -14.34
CA LEU A 158 9.71 -7.83 -14.72
C LEU A 158 10.65 -8.98 -14.36
N ASP A 159 10.32 -9.73 -13.32
CA ASP A 159 11.05 -10.89 -12.81
C ASP A 159 10.38 -12.20 -13.27
N ALA A 160 11.12 -12.96 -14.09
CA ALA A 160 10.66 -14.25 -14.61
C ALA A 160 10.32 -15.26 -13.50
N GLN A 161 11.00 -15.21 -12.35
CA GLN A 161 10.76 -16.13 -11.24
C GLN A 161 9.41 -15.85 -10.56
N GLN A 162 8.99 -14.60 -10.54
CA GLN A 162 7.68 -14.23 -9.97
C GLN A 162 6.51 -14.79 -10.81
N LEU A 163 6.69 -14.95 -12.11
CA LEU A 163 5.62 -15.44 -13.00
C LEU A 163 5.05 -16.80 -12.57
N VAL A 164 5.89 -17.68 -12.03
CA VAL A 164 5.49 -19.05 -11.65
C VAL A 164 5.25 -19.22 -10.15
N ARG A 165 5.35 -18.13 -9.39
CA ARG A 165 5.19 -18.19 -7.94
C ARG A 165 3.70 -18.14 -7.56
N ASN A 166 3.31 -18.92 -6.55
CA ASN A 166 2.02 -18.96 -5.86
C ASN A 166 0.83 -19.46 -6.70
N GLN A 167 0.78 -19.22 -8.00
CA GLN A 167 -0.35 -19.59 -8.86
C GLN A 167 0.13 -20.19 -10.18
N ALA A 168 -0.56 -21.24 -10.65
CA ALA A 168 -0.33 -21.78 -11.99
C ALA A 168 -0.81 -20.81 -13.05
N LEU A 169 0.01 -20.49 -14.04
CA LEU A 169 -0.33 -19.57 -15.12
C LEU A 169 -0.57 -20.29 -16.45
N ALA A 170 -1.41 -19.71 -17.29
CA ALA A 170 -1.61 -20.15 -18.67
C ALA A 170 -0.69 -19.41 -19.65
N LEU A 171 -0.30 -18.16 -19.34
CA LEU A 171 0.59 -17.33 -20.16
C LEU A 171 1.43 -16.41 -19.25
N GLY A 172 2.76 -16.51 -19.36
CA GLY A 172 3.71 -15.64 -18.67
C GLY A 172 4.45 -14.73 -19.63
N LEU A 173 4.51 -13.44 -19.31
CA LEU A 173 5.22 -12.43 -20.10
C LEU A 173 6.22 -11.71 -19.20
N VAL A 174 7.51 -11.84 -19.52
CA VAL A 174 8.56 -11.05 -18.85
C VAL A 174 8.59 -9.67 -19.51
N GLY A 175 8.36 -8.63 -18.71
CA GLY A 175 8.38 -7.26 -19.22
C GLY A 175 8.01 -6.22 -18.15
N ASP A 176 8.36 -4.98 -18.44
CA ASP A 176 7.94 -3.84 -17.63
C ASP A 176 6.41 -3.68 -17.66
N ALA A 177 5.81 -3.50 -16.48
CA ALA A 177 4.38 -3.41 -16.34
C ALA A 177 3.80 -2.22 -17.16
N GLY A 178 4.37 -1.03 -17.01
CA GLY A 178 3.92 0.17 -17.72
C GLY A 178 3.98 -0.01 -19.23
N ARG A 179 5.13 -0.45 -19.73
CA ARG A 179 5.30 -0.69 -21.16
C ARG A 179 4.36 -1.77 -21.69
N SER A 180 4.10 -2.79 -20.92
CA SER A 180 3.16 -3.86 -21.28
C SER A 180 1.73 -3.34 -21.38
N LEU A 181 1.29 -2.54 -20.39
CA LEU A 181 -0.04 -1.92 -20.38
C LEU A 181 -0.23 -1.02 -21.60
N GLU A 182 0.73 -0.15 -21.92
CA GLU A 182 0.70 0.72 -23.12
C GLU A 182 0.52 -0.09 -24.41
N LEU A 183 1.36 -1.12 -24.60
CA LEU A 183 1.32 -1.97 -25.77
C LEU A 183 0.02 -2.79 -25.89
N MET A 184 -0.60 -3.16 -24.78
CA MET A 184 -1.91 -3.80 -24.76
C MET A 184 -3.01 -2.81 -25.13
N VAL A 185 -2.98 -1.60 -24.57
CA VAL A 185 -3.93 -0.51 -24.90
C VAL A 185 -3.90 -0.21 -26.41
N GLU A 186 -2.71 -0.14 -27.02
CA GLU A 186 -2.57 0.07 -28.48
C GLU A 186 -3.24 -1.01 -29.32
N ARG A 187 -3.32 -2.26 -28.82
CA ARG A 187 -3.81 -3.44 -29.58
C ARG A 187 -5.24 -3.84 -29.25
N LEU A 188 -5.73 -3.46 -28.09
CA LEU A 188 -7.11 -3.77 -27.71
C LEU A 188 -8.09 -3.03 -28.61
N PRO A 189 -9.17 -3.68 -29.06
CA PRO A 189 -10.24 -3.01 -29.82
C PRO A 189 -10.86 -1.88 -29.00
N HIS A 190 -11.78 -1.13 -29.63
CA HIS A 190 -12.54 -0.07 -28.96
C HIS A 190 -13.22 -0.58 -27.68
N PRO A 191 -13.65 0.32 -26.76
CA PRO A 191 -14.21 -0.08 -25.48
C PRO A 191 -15.20 -1.23 -25.59
N MET A 192 -14.95 -2.29 -24.83
CA MET A 192 -15.81 -3.47 -24.79
C MET A 192 -16.93 -3.25 -23.78
N GLN A 193 -17.99 -4.04 -23.87
CA GLN A 193 -19.11 -4.05 -22.91
C GLN A 193 -19.17 -5.45 -22.30
N LYS A 194 -18.51 -5.63 -21.16
CA LYS A 194 -18.40 -6.91 -20.46
C LYS A 194 -19.11 -6.91 -19.10
N GLY A 195 -19.91 -5.89 -18.84
CA GLY A 195 -20.65 -5.72 -17.59
C GLY A 195 -19.74 -5.51 -16.38
N GLY A 196 -18.52 -4.98 -16.60
CA GLY A 196 -17.52 -4.81 -15.56
C GLY A 196 -17.97 -3.88 -14.45
N LYS A 197 -18.55 -2.75 -14.79
CA LYS A 197 -19.08 -1.79 -13.81
C LYS A 197 -20.17 -2.39 -12.93
N GLU A 198 -21.09 -3.14 -13.53
CA GLU A 198 -22.18 -3.82 -12.78
C GLU A 198 -21.60 -4.90 -11.86
N ARG A 199 -20.68 -5.73 -12.37
CA ARG A 199 -20.01 -6.77 -11.55
C ARG A 199 -19.22 -6.14 -10.40
N THR A 200 -18.53 -5.03 -10.63
CA THR A 200 -17.83 -4.27 -9.59
C THR A 200 -18.80 -3.77 -8.53
N ALA A 201 -19.88 -3.10 -8.93
CA ALA A 201 -20.88 -2.57 -8.00
C ALA A 201 -21.55 -3.67 -7.15
N LEU A 202 -21.93 -4.80 -7.77
CA LEU A 202 -22.51 -5.96 -7.06
C LEU A 202 -21.51 -6.57 -6.07
N THR A 203 -20.22 -6.64 -6.43
CA THR A 203 -19.17 -7.17 -5.53
C THR A 203 -18.94 -6.22 -4.35
N LEU A 204 -18.82 -4.91 -4.59
CA LEU A 204 -18.68 -3.92 -3.53
C LEU A 204 -19.87 -3.92 -2.55
N ALA A 205 -21.08 -4.09 -3.06
CA ALA A 205 -22.28 -4.18 -2.22
C ALA A 205 -22.26 -5.40 -1.27
N LYS A 206 -21.59 -6.50 -1.67
CA LYS A 206 -21.42 -7.69 -0.81
C LYS A 206 -20.35 -7.50 0.27
N LEU A 207 -19.42 -6.55 0.12
CA LEU A 207 -18.32 -6.36 1.07
C LEU A 207 -18.78 -5.74 2.39
N ASP A 208 -19.71 -4.79 2.32
CA ASP A 208 -20.28 -4.06 3.47
C ASP A 208 -19.25 -3.64 4.54
N LEU A 209 -18.09 -3.17 4.10
CA LEU A 209 -16.95 -2.83 4.97
C LEU A 209 -17.31 -1.83 6.08
N ALA A 210 -18.29 -0.96 5.83
CA ALA A 210 -18.70 0.04 6.80
C ALA A 210 -19.41 -0.55 8.03
N ASN A 211 -20.01 -1.73 7.89
CA ASN A 211 -20.71 -2.43 8.98
C ASN A 211 -19.93 -3.63 9.52
N ASP A 212 -18.84 -4.02 8.86
CA ASP A 212 -17.98 -5.10 9.35
C ASP A 212 -17.29 -4.69 10.66
N PRO A 213 -17.43 -5.46 11.76
CA PRO A 213 -16.85 -5.13 13.06
C PRO A 213 -15.34 -4.89 13.06
N ALA A 214 -14.61 -5.50 12.11
CA ALA A 214 -13.17 -5.31 11.98
C ALA A 214 -12.81 -3.92 11.40
N PHE A 215 -13.68 -3.34 10.58
CA PHE A 215 -13.41 -2.11 9.84
C PHE A 215 -14.25 -0.92 10.31
N ALA A 216 -15.50 -1.15 10.75
CA ALA A 216 -16.46 -0.11 11.17
C ALA A 216 -15.86 0.93 12.15
N PRO A 217 -15.05 0.56 13.17
CA PRO A 217 -14.46 1.53 14.09
C PRO A 217 -13.53 2.55 13.43
N PHE A 218 -12.97 2.22 12.27
CA PHE A 218 -11.99 3.05 11.56
C PHE A 218 -12.59 3.86 10.40
N VAL A 219 -13.84 3.62 10.01
CA VAL A 219 -14.53 4.40 8.96
C VAL A 219 -14.55 5.89 9.28
N PRO A 220 -14.98 6.34 10.47
CA PRO A 220 -14.99 7.77 10.80
C PRO A 220 -13.58 8.36 10.94
N LEU A 221 -12.56 7.56 11.31
CA LEU A 221 -11.17 8.00 11.33
C LEU A 221 -10.71 8.39 9.93
N TYR A 222 -10.89 7.50 8.96
CA TYR A 222 -10.49 7.77 7.58
C TYR A 222 -11.33 8.85 6.92
N ALA A 223 -12.61 8.98 7.29
CA ALA A 223 -13.46 10.09 6.85
C ALA A 223 -12.92 11.44 7.33
N ALA A 224 -12.52 11.55 8.60
CA ALA A 224 -11.92 12.76 9.15
C ALA A 224 -10.58 13.10 8.48
N LEU A 225 -9.70 12.11 8.27
CA LEU A 225 -8.43 12.31 7.57
C LEU A 225 -8.64 12.78 6.13
N ALA A 226 -9.55 12.15 5.39
CA ALA A 226 -9.85 12.51 4.00
C ALA A 226 -10.48 13.90 3.87
N ALA A 227 -11.32 14.31 4.83
CA ALA A 227 -11.93 15.63 4.86
C ALA A 227 -10.89 16.73 5.16
N ALA A 228 -10.01 16.51 6.13
CA ALA A 228 -9.02 17.49 6.56
C ALA A 228 -7.81 17.60 5.59
N MET A 229 -7.39 16.50 5.01
CA MET A 229 -6.19 16.40 4.18
C MET A 229 -6.40 15.44 2.99
N PRO A 230 -7.23 15.80 2.00
CA PRO A 230 -7.62 14.90 0.91
C PRO A 230 -6.45 14.42 0.04
N GLU A 231 -5.38 15.21 -0.06
CA GLU A 231 -4.20 14.88 -0.86
C GLU A 231 -3.07 14.25 -0.04
N ALA A 232 -3.34 13.88 1.22
CA ALA A 232 -2.29 13.38 2.11
C ALA A 232 -1.68 12.05 1.62
N ILE A 233 -0.38 11.95 1.85
CA ILE A 233 0.33 10.67 1.85
C ILE A 233 0.10 10.04 3.22
N LEU A 234 -0.48 8.86 3.25
CA LEU A 234 -0.65 8.06 4.46
C LEU A 234 0.45 7.01 4.55
N VAL A 235 1.23 7.07 5.60
CA VAL A 235 2.35 6.15 5.86
C VAL A 235 2.03 5.35 7.12
N GLY A 236 1.96 4.04 7.00
CA GLY A 236 1.52 3.17 8.09
C GLY A 236 2.63 2.31 8.69
N ASP A 237 2.60 2.15 10.01
CA ASP A 237 3.23 1.04 10.71
C ASP A 237 2.31 -0.19 10.71
N SER A 238 2.71 -1.31 11.31
CA SER A 238 1.85 -2.47 11.52
C SER A 238 0.98 -2.23 12.76
N THR A 239 -0.22 -1.67 12.56
CA THR A 239 -1.17 -1.31 13.62
C THR A 239 -2.62 -1.38 13.13
N ALA A 240 -3.58 -1.55 14.05
CA ALA A 240 -4.99 -1.79 13.74
C ALA A 240 -5.62 -0.81 12.73
N PRO A 241 -5.46 0.53 12.84
CA PRO A 241 -5.98 1.44 11.82
C PRO A 241 -5.35 1.19 10.44
N VAL A 242 -4.09 0.77 10.35
CA VAL A 242 -3.42 0.50 9.06
C VAL A 242 -3.98 -0.76 8.41
N TYR A 243 -4.22 -1.81 9.18
CA TYR A 243 -4.86 -3.02 8.66
C TYR A 243 -6.27 -2.73 8.11
N ALA A 244 -7.07 -1.96 8.84
CA ALA A 244 -8.37 -1.49 8.33
C ALA A 244 -8.20 -0.57 7.10
N GLY A 245 -7.20 0.30 7.09
CA GLY A 245 -6.90 1.20 5.99
C GLY A 245 -6.51 0.49 4.70
N ASN A 246 -5.92 -0.70 4.79
CA ASN A 246 -5.65 -1.54 3.62
C ASN A 246 -6.92 -1.82 2.82
N HIS A 247 -8.08 -1.87 3.47
CA HIS A 247 -9.38 -2.10 2.87
C HIS A 247 -10.17 -0.80 2.61
N LEU A 248 -10.18 0.12 3.58
CA LEU A 248 -11.05 1.31 3.58
C LEU A 248 -10.52 2.48 2.75
N VAL A 249 -9.19 2.63 2.63
CA VAL A 249 -8.60 3.84 2.04
C VAL A 249 -8.68 3.82 0.52
N SER A 250 -9.23 4.90 -0.06
CA SER A 250 -9.16 5.20 -1.49
C SER A 250 -8.31 6.44 -1.70
N GLN A 251 -7.33 6.39 -2.60
CA GLN A 251 -6.37 7.46 -2.85
C GLN A 251 -6.53 8.09 -4.24
N PRO A 252 -6.23 9.40 -4.39
CA PRO A 252 -6.38 10.10 -5.67
C PRO A 252 -5.32 9.71 -6.70
N ALA A 253 -4.17 9.22 -6.25
CA ALA A 253 -3.03 8.88 -7.09
C ALA A 253 -2.21 7.75 -6.43
N PRO A 254 -1.40 7.01 -7.20
CA PRO A 254 -0.48 6.03 -6.65
C PRO A 254 0.58 6.69 -5.73
N ARG A 255 1.21 5.88 -4.89
CA ARG A 255 2.21 6.31 -3.88
C ARG A 255 1.68 7.30 -2.84
N ARG A 256 0.36 7.30 -2.60
CA ARG A 256 -0.27 8.07 -1.52
C ARG A 256 -0.64 7.22 -0.30
N TYR A 257 -0.44 5.91 -0.38
CA TYR A 257 -0.67 4.97 0.72
C TYR A 257 0.39 3.87 0.66
N PHE A 258 1.15 3.71 1.73
CA PHE A 258 2.10 2.62 1.88
C PHE A 258 2.37 2.34 3.36
N ASN A 259 2.72 1.11 3.70
CA ASN A 259 2.90 0.71 5.08
C ASN A 259 3.78 -0.53 5.23
N ALA A 260 4.16 -0.83 6.47
CA ALA A 260 5.02 -1.95 6.82
C ALA A 260 4.36 -3.32 6.61
N SER A 261 3.02 -3.41 6.65
CA SER A 261 2.31 -4.70 6.56
C SER A 261 2.45 -5.39 5.21
N THR A 262 2.85 -4.65 4.16
CA THR A 262 3.07 -5.21 2.81
C THR A 262 4.42 -5.90 2.63
N GLY A 263 5.24 -5.95 3.66
CA GLY A 263 6.56 -6.57 3.65
C GLY A 263 6.76 -7.47 4.87
N TYR A 264 7.75 -7.15 5.68
CA TYR A 264 8.08 -7.92 6.89
C TYR A 264 7.22 -7.58 8.10
N GLY A 265 6.29 -6.64 8.02
CA GLY A 265 5.53 -6.15 9.16
C GLY A 265 6.40 -5.43 10.20
N THR A 266 7.48 -4.80 9.78
CA THR A 266 8.49 -4.19 10.65
C THR A 266 7.90 -3.06 11.47
N LEU A 267 7.86 -3.22 12.79
CA LEU A 267 7.48 -2.16 13.72
C LEU A 267 8.52 -1.04 13.74
N GLY A 268 8.05 0.20 13.90
CA GLY A 268 8.89 1.40 13.87
C GLY A 268 9.16 1.95 12.46
N TYR A 269 8.57 1.37 11.42
CA TYR A 269 8.68 1.86 10.04
C TYR A 269 7.96 3.19 9.82
N GLY A 270 6.76 3.35 10.41
CA GLY A 270 5.81 4.41 10.06
C GLY A 270 6.35 5.82 10.21
N LEU A 271 7.00 6.14 11.33
CA LEU A 271 7.51 7.48 11.62
C LEU A 271 8.67 7.89 10.69
N PRO A 272 9.80 7.15 10.59
CA PRO A 272 10.90 7.54 9.70
C PRO A 272 10.49 7.55 8.22
N ALA A 273 9.61 6.63 7.79
CA ALA A 273 9.12 6.61 6.43
C ALA A 273 8.22 7.83 6.12
N ALA A 274 7.43 8.31 7.07
CA ALA A 274 6.64 9.54 6.92
C ALA A 274 7.54 10.78 6.83
N ILE A 275 8.61 10.85 7.63
CA ILE A 275 9.64 11.90 7.53
C ILE A 275 10.26 11.90 6.13
N GLY A 276 10.67 10.72 5.65
CA GLY A 276 11.21 10.57 4.29
C GLY A 276 10.22 10.97 3.19
N ALA A 277 8.93 10.62 3.35
CA ALA A 277 7.88 11.02 2.43
C ALA A 277 7.68 12.54 2.39
N GLN A 278 7.72 13.21 3.56
CA GLN A 278 7.60 14.67 3.63
C GLN A 278 8.79 15.39 3.01
N LEU A 279 10.00 14.88 3.23
CA LEU A 279 11.22 15.41 2.57
C LEU A 279 11.17 15.22 1.05
N GLY A 280 10.70 14.06 0.58
CA GLY A 280 10.58 13.75 -0.84
C GLY A 280 9.44 14.46 -1.55
N GLN A 281 8.39 14.86 -0.82
CA GLN A 281 7.18 15.51 -1.33
C GLN A 281 6.76 16.69 -0.43
N PRO A 282 7.55 17.76 -0.38
CA PRO A 282 7.33 18.86 0.58
C PRO A 282 6.02 19.62 0.35
N ALA A 283 5.44 19.54 -0.84
CA ALA A 283 4.17 20.19 -1.17
C ALA A 283 2.92 19.42 -0.72
N LEU A 284 3.08 18.17 -0.28
CA LEU A 284 1.98 17.30 0.09
C LEU A 284 1.95 17.10 1.60
N PRO A 285 0.77 17.13 2.23
CA PRO A 285 0.66 16.75 3.62
C PRO A 285 0.97 15.26 3.81
N VAL A 286 1.61 14.93 4.93
CA VAL A 286 1.96 13.55 5.29
C VAL A 286 1.40 13.20 6.66
N ILE A 287 0.79 12.02 6.77
CA ILE A 287 0.27 11.47 8.02
C ILE A 287 0.98 10.12 8.28
N ALA A 288 1.67 10.03 9.41
CA ALA A 288 2.17 8.77 9.94
C ALA A 288 1.06 8.10 10.79
N LEU A 289 0.68 6.88 10.46
CA LEU A 289 -0.24 6.06 11.25
C LEU A 289 0.59 5.05 12.05
N VAL A 290 0.73 5.24 13.35
CA VAL A 290 1.61 4.43 14.21
C VAL A 290 0.85 3.89 15.42
N GLY A 291 1.29 2.73 15.93
CA GLY A 291 0.80 2.18 17.20
C GLY A 291 1.73 2.56 18.36
N ASP A 292 1.21 2.50 19.57
CA ASP A 292 1.95 2.79 20.80
C ASP A 292 3.18 1.89 20.99
N GLY A 293 3.07 0.60 20.65
CA GLY A 293 4.21 -0.32 20.71
C GLY A 293 5.21 -0.09 19.57
N GLY A 294 4.71 0.13 18.33
CA GLY A 294 5.55 0.30 17.14
C GLY A 294 6.39 1.57 17.17
N VAL A 295 5.81 2.70 17.56
CA VAL A 295 6.49 4.00 17.60
C VAL A 295 7.70 4.01 18.52
N MET A 296 7.71 3.19 19.58
CA MET A 296 8.81 3.11 20.55
C MET A 296 10.14 2.67 19.93
N PHE A 297 10.12 1.95 18.80
CA PHE A 297 11.35 1.53 18.11
C PHE A 297 12.09 2.70 17.45
N THR A 298 11.38 3.78 17.12
CA THR A 298 11.92 4.90 16.34
C THR A 298 11.46 6.26 16.86
N LEU A 299 11.01 6.34 18.12
CA LEU A 299 10.50 7.58 18.72
C LEU A 299 11.51 8.73 18.66
N SER A 300 12.81 8.42 18.69
CA SER A 300 13.90 9.40 18.53
C SER A 300 13.83 10.20 17.24
N GLU A 301 13.19 9.68 16.18
CA GLU A 301 13.02 10.38 14.92
C GLU A 301 12.09 11.61 14.99
N LEU A 302 11.39 11.79 16.10
CA LEU A 302 10.71 13.06 16.39
C LEU A 302 11.70 14.24 16.40
N ALA A 303 12.94 14.01 16.84
CA ALA A 303 13.99 15.03 16.81
C ALA A 303 14.29 15.47 15.36
N THR A 304 14.44 14.50 14.44
CA THR A 304 14.64 14.77 13.01
C THR A 304 13.49 15.59 12.43
N ALA A 305 12.24 15.21 12.74
CA ALA A 305 11.07 15.94 12.26
C ALA A 305 11.01 17.39 12.77
N VAL A 306 11.43 17.62 14.00
CA VAL A 306 11.50 18.98 14.62
C VAL A 306 12.64 19.78 14.01
N GLU A 307 13.85 19.23 13.91
CA GLU A 307 15.03 19.91 13.35
C GLU A 307 14.78 20.37 11.91
N GLU A 308 14.17 19.50 11.11
CA GLU A 308 13.82 19.78 9.71
C GLU A 308 12.50 20.56 9.55
N ARG A 309 11.81 20.90 10.64
CA ARG A 309 10.53 21.62 10.67
C ARG A 309 9.46 21.02 9.76
N LEU A 310 9.39 19.69 9.76
CA LEU A 310 8.50 18.96 8.86
C LEU A 310 7.05 18.97 9.40
N PRO A 311 6.05 19.41 8.61
CA PRO A 311 4.65 19.45 9.03
C PRO A 311 3.97 18.08 8.97
N VAL A 312 4.65 17.04 9.50
CA VAL A 312 4.13 15.67 9.56
C VAL A 312 3.14 15.56 10.72
N VAL A 313 1.97 15.01 10.46
CA VAL A 313 1.02 14.60 11.48
C VAL A 313 1.32 13.15 11.88
N ILE A 314 1.67 12.94 13.15
CA ILE A 314 1.88 11.60 13.71
C ILE A 314 0.60 11.21 14.45
N LEU A 315 -0.22 10.34 13.87
CA LEU A 315 -1.42 9.80 14.47
C LEU A 315 -1.07 8.51 15.17
N LEU A 316 -1.02 8.57 16.50
CA LEU A 316 -0.63 7.46 17.37
C LEU A 316 -1.88 6.77 17.91
N TRP A 317 -2.13 5.54 17.49
CA TRP A 317 -3.20 4.70 18.02
C TRP A 317 -2.75 4.04 19.32
N HIS A 318 -3.36 4.46 20.41
CA HIS A 318 -2.98 4.01 21.75
C HIS A 318 -4.01 3.02 22.29
N ASN A 319 -3.64 1.73 22.30
CA ASN A 319 -4.44 0.63 22.81
C ASN A 319 -3.74 -0.17 23.93
N ALA A 320 -2.62 0.36 24.44
CA ALA A 320 -1.82 -0.19 25.54
C ALA A 320 -1.27 -1.60 25.29
N GLY A 321 -0.89 -1.92 24.04
CA GLY A 321 -0.27 -3.21 23.74
C GLY A 321 -0.16 -3.61 22.29
N TYR A 322 0.38 -4.82 22.09
CA TYR A 322 0.46 -5.47 20.79
C TYR A 322 -0.85 -6.22 20.51
N GLU A 323 -1.91 -5.50 20.16
CA GLU A 323 -3.29 -5.98 20.05
C GLU A 323 -3.45 -7.16 19.10
N GLU A 324 -2.84 -7.13 17.92
CA GLU A 324 -2.94 -8.24 16.98
C GLU A 324 -2.31 -9.53 17.52
N ILE A 325 -1.20 -9.39 18.24
CA ILE A 325 -0.57 -10.55 18.89
C ILE A 325 -1.46 -11.07 20.02
N ARG A 326 -2.07 -10.18 20.82
CA ARG A 326 -3.04 -10.57 21.86
C ARG A 326 -4.21 -11.36 21.27
N ARG A 327 -4.84 -10.84 20.23
CA ARG A 327 -5.95 -11.52 19.55
C ARG A 327 -5.56 -12.88 19.02
N PHE A 328 -4.37 -12.99 18.43
CA PHE A 328 -3.85 -14.27 17.96
C PHE A 328 -3.64 -15.25 19.14
N MET A 329 -3.07 -14.81 20.26
CA MET A 329 -2.89 -15.61 21.47
C MET A 329 -4.25 -16.08 22.01
N ASP A 330 -5.24 -15.18 22.11
CA ASP A 330 -6.60 -15.50 22.55
C ASP A 330 -7.25 -16.56 21.67
N ALA A 331 -7.17 -16.38 20.35
CA ALA A 331 -7.75 -17.31 19.38
C ALA A 331 -7.15 -18.73 19.46
N HIS A 332 -5.91 -18.84 19.95
CA HIS A 332 -5.19 -20.12 20.09
C HIS A 332 -5.10 -20.62 21.53
N GLY A 333 -5.73 -19.94 22.48
CA GLY A 333 -5.69 -20.30 23.91
C GLY A 333 -4.30 -20.20 24.52
N VAL A 334 -3.45 -19.28 24.02
CA VAL A 334 -2.10 -19.03 24.53
C VAL A 334 -2.16 -17.93 25.60
N GLU A 335 -1.50 -18.15 26.72
CA GLU A 335 -1.38 -17.15 27.78
C GLU A 335 -0.62 -15.91 27.29
N HIS A 336 -1.12 -14.72 27.65
CA HIS A 336 -0.48 -13.46 27.29
C HIS A 336 0.91 -13.32 27.95
N LEU A 337 1.93 -13.10 27.15
CA LEU A 337 3.29 -12.86 27.61
C LEU A 337 3.95 -11.77 26.78
N GLY A 338 4.31 -10.63 27.43
CA GLY A 338 5.06 -9.55 26.80
C GLY A 338 4.26 -8.72 25.78
N VAL A 339 2.93 -8.85 25.74
CA VAL A 339 2.04 -8.17 24.77
C VAL A 339 1.27 -7.00 25.39
N ASP A 340 1.17 -6.95 26.72
CA ASP A 340 0.57 -5.85 27.45
C ASP A 340 1.66 -4.82 27.80
N LEU A 341 1.56 -3.65 27.21
CA LEU A 341 2.58 -2.62 27.34
C LEU A 341 2.21 -1.62 28.44
N LYS A 342 3.19 -1.27 29.26
CA LYS A 342 3.12 -0.07 30.07
C LYS A 342 3.57 1.11 29.23
N ALA A 343 2.64 1.70 28.50
CA ALA A 343 2.94 2.83 27.64
C ALA A 343 3.45 4.05 28.44
N PRO A 344 4.45 4.79 27.90
CA PRO A 344 4.87 6.06 28.49
C PRO A 344 3.82 7.16 28.22
N ASP A 345 3.98 8.32 28.85
CA ASP A 345 3.24 9.52 28.49
C ASP A 345 3.78 10.09 27.15
N PHE A 346 3.16 9.69 26.06
CA PHE A 346 3.56 10.10 24.71
C PHE A 346 3.42 11.61 24.48
N LEU A 347 2.46 12.28 25.12
CA LEU A 347 2.30 13.73 25.00
C LEU A 347 3.48 14.47 25.64
N THR A 348 3.91 14.03 26.82
CA THR A 348 5.07 14.61 27.49
C THR A 348 6.36 14.34 26.68
N LEU A 349 6.54 13.13 26.16
CA LEU A 349 7.69 12.82 25.30
C LEU A 349 7.71 13.67 24.03
N ALA A 350 6.59 13.76 23.31
CA ALA A 350 6.51 14.55 22.09
C ALA A 350 6.82 16.04 22.35
N ARG A 351 6.27 16.62 23.42
CA ARG A 351 6.58 18.01 23.84
C ARG A 351 8.04 18.16 24.22
N GLY A 352 8.65 17.16 24.88
CA GLY A 352 10.07 17.15 25.21
C GLY A 352 10.97 17.20 23.97
N PHE A 353 10.55 16.63 22.84
CA PHE A 353 11.23 16.77 21.54
C PHE A 353 10.94 18.10 20.85
N GLY A 354 9.93 18.87 21.28
CA GLY A 354 9.52 20.11 20.64
C GLY A 354 8.33 19.95 19.67
N CYS A 355 7.65 18.79 19.65
CA CYS A 355 6.44 18.57 18.86
C CYS A 355 5.22 19.20 19.54
N LEU A 356 4.28 19.73 18.76
CA LEU A 356 2.93 19.95 19.26
C LEU A 356 2.29 18.60 19.55
N ALA A 357 1.57 18.46 20.68
CA ALA A 357 0.99 17.19 21.06
C ALA A 357 -0.38 17.35 21.72
N THR A 358 -1.36 16.57 21.28
CA THR A 358 -2.72 16.52 21.82
C THR A 358 -3.25 15.10 21.88
N ARG A 359 -4.29 14.87 22.73
CA ARG A 359 -5.02 13.61 22.78
C ARG A 359 -6.42 13.80 22.29
N VAL A 360 -6.95 12.82 21.57
CA VAL A 360 -8.29 12.78 21.02
C VAL A 360 -8.94 11.43 21.34
N ASP A 361 -10.27 11.39 21.44
CA ASP A 361 -11.04 10.21 21.79
C ASP A 361 -12.30 10.05 20.92
N SER A 362 -12.47 10.90 19.91
CA SER A 362 -13.65 10.93 19.05
C SER A 362 -13.34 11.49 17.66
N PRO A 363 -14.16 11.20 16.64
CA PRO A 363 -14.02 11.80 15.31
C PRO A 363 -14.04 13.32 15.31
N THR A 364 -14.86 13.93 16.17
CA THR A 364 -14.96 15.40 16.29
C THR A 364 -13.67 15.98 16.84
N SER A 365 -13.15 15.45 17.97
CA SER A 365 -11.90 15.94 18.56
C SER A 365 -10.69 15.72 17.63
N LEU A 366 -10.72 14.65 16.80
CA LEU A 366 -9.71 14.43 15.76
C LEU A 366 -9.78 15.51 14.67
N SER A 367 -10.99 15.85 14.20
CA SER A 367 -11.18 16.89 13.19
C SER A 367 -10.68 18.25 13.67
N ASP A 368 -10.96 18.61 14.93
CA ASP A 368 -10.51 19.86 15.55
C ASP A 368 -8.97 19.90 15.68
N ALA A 369 -8.37 18.78 16.09
CA ALA A 369 -6.92 18.64 16.18
C ALA A 369 -6.25 18.79 14.81
N LEU A 370 -6.78 18.16 13.76
CA LEU A 370 -6.27 18.26 12.39
C LEU A 370 -6.40 19.70 11.84
N ALA A 371 -7.48 20.42 12.18
CA ALA A 371 -7.67 21.81 11.79
C ALA A 371 -6.66 22.75 12.44
N SER A 372 -6.17 22.44 13.64
CA SER A 372 -5.20 23.24 14.41
C SER A 372 -3.74 22.86 14.18
N ARG A 373 -3.44 21.91 13.25
CA ARG A 373 -2.08 21.45 13.01
C ARG A 373 -1.15 22.56 12.54
N PRO A 374 0.13 22.57 12.98
CA PRO A 374 1.12 23.54 12.53
C PRO A 374 1.51 23.26 11.06
N LEU A 375 1.98 24.30 10.37
CA LEU A 375 2.48 24.20 8.99
C LEU A 375 4.02 24.20 8.91
N ASP A 376 4.70 24.38 10.04
CA ASP A 376 6.15 24.53 10.13
C ASP A 376 6.78 23.62 11.21
N GLY A 377 6.14 22.50 11.53
CA GLY A 377 6.66 21.53 12.49
C GLY A 377 5.72 20.34 12.68
N PRO A 378 6.20 19.27 13.33
CA PRO A 378 5.43 18.06 13.53
C PRO A 378 4.37 18.20 14.62
N MET A 379 3.29 17.42 14.48
CA MET A 379 2.26 17.28 15.49
C MET A 379 1.98 15.82 15.79
N LEU A 380 2.02 15.44 17.07
CA LEU A 380 1.59 14.13 17.54
C LEU A 380 0.14 14.22 18.03
N ILE A 381 -0.74 13.43 17.45
CA ILE A 381 -2.14 13.24 17.86
C ILE A 381 -2.26 11.84 18.42
N GLU A 382 -2.38 11.72 19.74
CA GLU A 382 -2.63 10.46 20.42
C GLU A 382 -4.13 10.16 20.41
N VAL A 383 -4.53 9.07 19.76
CA VAL A 383 -5.92 8.59 19.77
C VAL A 383 -6.07 7.58 20.90
N ASP A 384 -6.88 7.91 21.91
CA ASP A 384 -7.30 6.95 22.95
C ASP A 384 -8.27 5.95 22.31
N ALA A 385 -7.81 4.74 22.03
CA ALA A 385 -8.59 3.70 21.37
C ALA A 385 -9.86 3.33 22.15
N THR A 386 -9.79 3.33 23.49
CA THR A 386 -10.93 3.03 24.36
C THR A 386 -11.97 4.15 24.34
N GLY A 387 -11.53 5.40 24.44
CA GLY A 387 -12.39 6.58 24.31
C GLY A 387 -13.05 6.66 22.94
N TRP A 388 -12.27 6.41 21.88
CA TRP A 388 -12.74 6.34 20.51
C TRP A 388 -13.90 5.37 20.33
N GLN A 389 -13.74 4.11 20.77
CA GLN A 389 -14.79 3.10 20.67
C GLN A 389 -16.05 3.50 21.47
N ARG A 390 -15.89 4.08 22.66
CA ARG A 390 -17.03 4.59 23.46
C ARG A 390 -17.76 5.71 22.73
N SER A 391 -17.06 6.62 22.08
CA SER A 391 -17.67 7.74 21.35
C SER A 391 -18.54 7.26 20.19
N LEU A 392 -18.17 6.15 19.54
CA LEU A 392 -18.92 5.56 18.44
C LEU A 392 -20.17 4.79 18.92
N ALA A 393 -20.16 4.27 20.15
CA ALA A 393 -21.29 3.54 20.72
C ALA A 393 -22.40 4.46 21.27
N THR A 394 -22.10 5.76 21.43
CA THR A 394 -23.08 6.73 21.95
C THR A 394 -23.80 7.39 20.76
N PRO A 395 -25.13 7.24 20.60
CA PRO A 395 -25.88 7.95 19.56
C PRO A 395 -25.68 9.47 19.72
N GLN A 396 -25.30 10.17 18.67
CA GLN A 396 -25.26 11.63 18.61
C GLN A 396 -26.67 12.20 18.47
#